data_1252f0d38b7688acc73e97f9114b46a0
#
_entry.id   1252f0d38b7688acc73e97f9114b46a0
#
_cell.length_a   1.000
_cell.length_b   1.000
_cell.length_c   1.000
_cell.angle_alpha   90.00
_cell.angle_beta   90.00
_cell.angle_gamma   90.00
#
_symmetry.space_group_name_H-M   'P 1'
#
loop_
_entity.id
_entity.type
_entity.pdbx_description
1 polymer ?
#
loop_
_entity_poly.entity_id
_entity_poly.type
_entity_poly.pdbx_seq_one_letter_code
_entity_poly.pdbx_strand_id
1 'polypeptide(L)'
;MKALSLFELNNLVREVISTAFDNEYWVEAELSELREVRGHCYMELIQKELFSNTPVAKASAKCWKNKWQTLRPKFEKVSGQYLHAGLKVMLKVYPDFHEAYGFSWIVTDINPEFT
;
A
#
# COMPACT_ATOMS: atom_id res chain seq x y z
N MET A 1 -8.05 33.54 -19.15
CA MET A 1 -7.66 32.45 -18.23
C MET A 1 -7.79 31.09 -18.93
N LYS A 2 -6.77 30.28 -18.85
CA LYS A 2 -6.80 28.94 -19.44
C LYS A 2 -6.93 27.90 -18.34
N ALA A 3 -7.94 27.07 -18.43
CA ALA A 3 -8.15 25.98 -17.49
C ALA A 3 -7.27 24.78 -17.87
N LEU A 4 -6.84 24.02 -16.86
CA LEU A 4 -6.19 22.75 -17.07
C LEU A 4 -7.25 21.68 -17.31
N SER A 5 -6.90 20.65 -18.07
CA SER A 5 -7.70 19.44 -18.10
C SER A 5 -7.51 18.69 -16.76
N LEU A 6 -8.42 17.79 -16.45
CA LEU A 6 -8.28 16.96 -15.23
C LEU A 6 -7.00 16.14 -15.28
N PHE A 7 -6.67 15.58 -16.45
CA PHE A 7 -5.43 14.83 -16.60
C PHE A 7 -4.20 15.71 -16.31
N GLU A 8 -4.18 16.92 -16.84
CA GLU A 8 -3.07 17.85 -16.58
C GLU A 8 -2.93 18.18 -15.10
N LEU A 9 -4.05 18.44 -14.41
CA LEU A 9 -4.05 18.71 -12.98
C LEU A 9 -3.54 17.49 -12.18
N ASN A 10 -4.05 16.30 -12.48
CA ASN A 10 -3.63 15.07 -11.80
C ASN A 10 -2.17 14.72 -12.10
N ASN A 11 -1.68 15.08 -13.29
CA ASN A 11 -0.28 14.90 -13.63
C ASN A 11 0.64 15.79 -12.78
N LEU A 12 0.20 17.01 -12.46
CA LEU A 12 0.94 17.88 -11.53
C LEU A 12 1.04 17.23 -10.15
N VAL A 13 -0.06 16.64 -9.65
CA VAL A 13 -0.04 15.94 -8.36
C VAL A 13 0.93 14.78 -8.39
N ARG A 14 0.91 13.99 -9.47
CA ARG A 14 1.83 12.88 -9.66
C ARG A 14 3.29 13.32 -9.62
N GLU A 15 3.63 14.38 -10.32
CA GLU A 15 4.99 14.92 -10.35
C GLU A 15 5.45 15.40 -8.97
N VAL A 16 4.58 16.10 -8.25
CA VAL A 16 4.89 16.56 -6.89
C VAL A 16 5.16 15.39 -5.97
N ILE A 17 4.32 14.37 -5.99
CA ILE A 17 4.48 13.19 -5.13
C ILE A 17 5.77 12.45 -5.48
N SER A 18 6.04 12.20 -6.75
CA SER A 18 7.25 11.49 -7.17
C SER A 18 8.54 12.25 -6.87
N THR A 19 8.48 13.58 -6.82
CA THR A 19 9.63 14.42 -6.52
C THR A 19 9.85 14.60 -5.03
N ALA A 20 8.77 14.74 -4.26
CA ALA A 20 8.82 14.97 -2.82
C ALA A 20 9.17 13.70 -2.02
N PHE A 21 8.78 12.53 -2.52
CA PHE A 21 9.02 11.24 -1.86
C PHE A 21 10.01 10.45 -2.69
N ASP A 22 11.29 10.58 -2.38
CA ASP A 22 12.37 9.90 -3.08
C ASP A 22 12.84 8.63 -2.36
N ASN A 23 12.22 8.28 -1.24
CA ASN A 23 12.55 7.12 -0.43
C ASN A 23 11.40 6.15 -0.29
N GLU A 24 11.72 4.94 0.16
CA GLU A 24 10.75 3.97 0.63
C GLU A 24 10.66 4.04 2.15
N TYR A 25 9.49 3.71 2.70
CA TYR A 25 9.22 3.83 4.12
C TYR A 25 8.68 2.51 4.66
N TRP A 26 9.15 2.10 5.85
CA TRP A 26 8.52 1.02 6.59
C TRP A 26 7.31 1.56 7.33
N VAL A 27 6.18 0.90 7.20
CA VAL A 27 4.92 1.29 7.85
C VAL A 27 4.29 0.10 8.54
N GLU A 28 3.79 0.32 9.75
CA GLU A 28 2.98 -0.64 10.49
C GLU A 28 1.51 -0.34 10.23
N ALA A 29 0.74 -1.34 9.89
CA ALA A 29 -0.68 -1.18 9.63
C ALA A 29 -1.41 -2.51 9.81
N GLU A 30 -2.73 -2.44 9.95
CA GLU A 30 -3.59 -3.61 9.88
C GLU A 30 -4.14 -3.72 8.48
N LEU A 31 -4.18 -4.93 7.94
CA LEU A 31 -4.85 -5.20 6.67
C LEU A 31 -6.35 -5.29 6.93
N SER A 32 -7.13 -4.32 6.44
CA SER A 32 -8.58 -4.40 6.51
C SER A 32 -9.17 -5.16 5.32
N GLU A 33 -8.46 -5.13 4.19
CA GLU A 33 -8.80 -5.90 3.00
C GLU A 33 -7.52 -6.41 2.34
N LEU A 34 -7.62 -7.59 1.72
CA LEU A 34 -6.58 -8.15 0.89
C LEU A 34 -7.24 -8.99 -0.19
N ARG A 35 -6.96 -8.68 -1.45
CA ARG A 35 -7.48 -9.46 -2.57
C ARG A 35 -6.44 -9.55 -3.68
N GLU A 36 -6.44 -10.68 -4.37
CA GLU A 36 -5.59 -10.89 -5.52
C GLU A 36 -6.42 -10.79 -6.80
N VAL A 37 -5.90 -10.04 -7.76
CA VAL A 37 -6.51 -9.90 -9.08
C VAL A 37 -5.40 -10.02 -10.11
N ARG A 38 -5.47 -11.04 -10.94
CA ARG A 38 -4.48 -11.30 -12.01
C ARG A 38 -3.04 -11.38 -11.49
N GLY A 39 -2.86 -11.88 -10.27
CA GLY A 39 -1.55 -12.01 -9.62
C GLY A 39 -1.08 -10.77 -8.88
N HIS A 40 -1.73 -9.63 -9.05
CA HIS A 40 -1.48 -8.42 -8.27
C HIS A 40 -2.25 -8.49 -6.95
N CYS A 41 -1.69 -7.92 -5.88
CA CYS A 41 -2.37 -7.82 -4.61
C CYS A 41 -2.84 -6.40 -4.36
N TYR A 42 -4.11 -6.27 -4.01
CA TYR A 42 -4.73 -5.00 -3.62
C TYR A 42 -5.09 -5.08 -2.15
N MET A 43 -4.69 -4.08 -1.40
CA MET A 43 -4.86 -4.04 0.05
C MET A 43 -5.51 -2.75 0.48
N GLU A 44 -6.24 -2.80 1.59
CA GLU A 44 -6.58 -1.61 2.35
C GLU A 44 -5.83 -1.67 3.67
N LEU A 45 -5.09 -0.62 3.98
CA LEU A 45 -4.36 -0.45 5.22
C LEU A 45 -5.18 0.42 6.16
N ILE A 46 -5.22 0.05 7.43
CA ILE A 46 -5.94 0.79 8.44
C ILE A 46 -5.12 0.86 9.73
N GLN A 47 -5.24 1.98 10.42
CA GLN A 47 -4.79 2.12 11.80
C GLN A 47 -5.98 2.55 12.64
N LYS A 48 -6.20 1.86 13.75
CA LYS A 48 -7.29 2.15 14.69
C LYS A 48 -6.77 2.89 15.89
N GLU A 49 -7.65 3.62 16.57
CA GLU A 49 -7.33 4.19 17.88
C GLU A 49 -6.96 3.10 18.88
N LEU A 50 -6.10 3.47 19.83
CA LEU A 50 -5.79 2.60 20.97
C LEU A 50 -7.08 2.36 21.76
N PHE A 51 -7.40 1.11 22.05
CA PHE A 51 -8.59 0.70 22.83
C PHE A 51 -9.94 0.95 22.14
N SER A 52 -9.94 1.18 20.82
CA SER A 52 -11.17 1.43 20.06
C SER A 52 -11.06 0.78 18.69
N ASN A 53 -12.20 0.64 18.01
CA ASN A 53 -12.23 0.21 16.61
C ASN A 53 -12.34 1.38 15.64
N THR A 54 -12.24 2.62 16.15
CA THR A 54 -12.34 3.81 15.31
C THR A 54 -11.08 3.98 14.47
N PRO A 55 -11.21 4.06 13.13
CA PRO A 55 -10.04 4.28 12.28
C PRO A 55 -9.51 5.71 12.43
N VAL A 56 -8.18 5.83 12.58
CA VAL A 56 -7.49 7.12 12.58
C VAL A 56 -6.72 7.36 11.28
N ALA A 57 -6.46 6.30 10.51
CA ALA A 57 -5.80 6.40 9.21
C ALA A 57 -6.24 5.24 8.33
N LYS A 58 -6.39 5.51 7.03
CA LYS A 58 -6.71 4.54 6.00
C LYS A 58 -5.93 4.85 4.73
N ALA A 59 -5.52 3.83 4.02
CA ALA A 59 -4.89 4.00 2.72
C ALA A 59 -5.07 2.76 1.85
N SER A 60 -5.13 2.98 0.54
CA SER A 60 -5.02 1.91 -0.44
C SER A 60 -3.56 1.55 -0.65
N ALA A 61 -3.27 0.28 -0.82
CA ALA A 61 -1.94 -0.21 -1.15
C ALA A 61 -2.02 -1.28 -2.23
N LYS A 62 -0.93 -1.41 -2.99
CA LYS A 62 -0.84 -2.39 -4.07
C LYS A 62 0.53 -3.06 -4.01
N CYS A 63 0.55 -4.36 -4.30
CA CYS A 63 1.80 -5.08 -4.52
C CYS A 63 1.70 -5.73 -5.90
N TRP A 64 2.57 -5.31 -6.80
CA TRP A 64 2.52 -5.80 -8.18
C TRP A 64 2.93 -7.26 -8.25
N LYS A 65 2.43 -7.97 -9.25
CA LYS A 65 2.58 -9.41 -9.42
C LYS A 65 4.01 -9.90 -9.26
N ASN A 66 4.98 -9.25 -9.89
CA ASN A 66 6.38 -9.69 -9.84
C ASN A 66 6.97 -9.64 -8.43
N LYS A 67 6.53 -8.72 -7.59
CA LYS A 67 6.92 -8.67 -6.16
C LYS A 67 6.06 -9.61 -5.33
N TRP A 68 4.75 -9.58 -5.55
CA TRP A 68 3.81 -10.34 -4.75
C TRP A 68 4.08 -11.85 -4.78
N GLN A 69 4.37 -12.38 -5.96
CA GLN A 69 4.67 -13.80 -6.14
C GLN A 69 5.94 -14.26 -5.38
N THR A 70 6.80 -13.33 -4.99
CA THR A 70 7.99 -13.58 -4.16
C THR A 70 7.74 -13.27 -2.70
N LEU A 71 7.10 -12.15 -2.39
CA LEU A 71 6.92 -11.69 -1.02
C LEU A 71 5.95 -12.58 -0.23
N ARG A 72 4.84 -12.97 -0.84
CA ARG A 72 3.84 -13.77 -0.14
C ARG A 72 4.36 -15.12 0.32
N PRO A 73 4.97 -15.95 -0.54
CA PRO A 73 5.49 -17.24 -0.10
C PRO A 73 6.58 -17.09 0.96
N LYS A 74 7.47 -16.11 0.82
CA LYS A 74 8.52 -15.85 1.80
C LYS A 74 7.94 -15.47 3.15
N PHE A 75 6.96 -14.56 3.18
CA PHE A 75 6.30 -14.16 4.42
C PHE A 75 5.64 -15.37 5.09
N GLU A 76 4.88 -16.15 4.33
CA GLU A 76 4.14 -17.30 4.87
C GLU A 76 5.08 -18.38 5.39
N LYS A 77 6.20 -18.60 4.71
CA LYS A 77 7.20 -19.58 5.13
C LYS A 77 7.89 -19.15 6.42
N VAL A 78 8.33 -17.90 6.52
CA VAL A 78 9.11 -17.40 7.66
C VAL A 78 8.22 -17.15 8.87
N SER A 79 7.04 -16.53 8.66
CA SER A 79 6.13 -16.21 9.77
C SER A 79 5.28 -17.39 10.22
N GLY A 80 5.07 -18.37 9.35
CA GLY A 80 4.14 -19.46 9.60
C GLY A 80 2.68 -19.07 9.53
N GLN A 81 2.39 -17.88 9.00
CA GLN A 81 1.02 -17.35 8.90
C GLN A 81 0.69 -17.01 7.46
N TYR A 82 -0.57 -17.20 7.08
CA TYR A 82 -1.08 -16.70 5.79
C TYR A 82 -1.39 -15.23 5.90
N LEU A 83 -1.15 -14.49 4.81
CA LEU A 83 -1.59 -13.10 4.72
C LEU A 83 -3.11 -13.05 4.52
N HIS A 84 -3.79 -12.31 5.37
CA HIS A 84 -5.24 -12.19 5.33
C HIS A 84 -5.70 -10.90 6.00
N ALA A 85 -6.94 -10.52 5.78
CA ALA A 85 -7.55 -9.38 6.45
C ALA A 85 -7.58 -9.59 7.97
N GLY A 86 -7.31 -8.53 8.71
CA GLY A 86 -7.22 -8.54 10.16
C GLY A 86 -5.80 -8.67 10.70
N LEU A 87 -4.84 -9.05 9.85
CA LEU A 87 -3.46 -9.22 10.27
C LEU A 87 -2.74 -7.87 10.35
N LYS A 88 -1.99 -7.66 11.43
CA LYS A 88 -1.07 -6.52 11.53
C LYS A 88 0.24 -6.86 10.83
N VAL A 89 0.71 -5.94 10.00
CA VAL A 89 1.89 -6.15 9.18
C VAL A 89 2.81 -4.94 9.22
N MET A 90 4.07 -5.15 8.85
CA MET A 90 5.03 -4.10 8.59
C MET A 90 5.46 -4.19 7.14
N LEU A 91 5.12 -3.17 6.37
CA LEU A 91 5.32 -3.12 4.93
C LEU A 91 6.31 -2.02 4.56
N LYS A 92 7.13 -2.27 3.57
CA LYS A 92 7.97 -1.25 2.94
C LYS A 92 7.24 -0.73 1.73
N VAL A 93 7.05 0.59 1.65
CA VAL A 93 6.17 1.22 0.66
C VAL A 93 6.78 2.49 0.10
N TYR A 94 6.37 2.85 -1.10
CA TYR A 94 6.57 4.18 -1.66
C TYR A 94 5.24 4.70 -2.22
N PRO A 95 5.02 6.03 -2.26
CA PRO A 95 3.77 6.58 -2.73
C PRO A 95 3.73 6.64 -4.25
N ASP A 96 2.55 6.40 -4.80
CA ASP A 96 2.29 6.51 -6.23
C ASP A 96 0.95 7.21 -6.45
N PHE A 97 0.90 8.09 -7.43
CA PHE A 97 -0.33 8.74 -7.85
C PHE A 97 -0.55 8.50 -9.33
N HIS A 98 -1.66 7.85 -9.66
CA HIS A 98 -2.04 7.59 -11.03
C HIS A 98 -3.14 8.57 -11.45
N GLU A 99 -3.03 9.15 -12.64
CA GLU A 99 -3.96 10.16 -13.12
C GLU A 99 -5.42 9.70 -13.15
N ALA A 100 -5.64 8.39 -13.40
CA ALA A 100 -6.98 7.82 -13.47
C ALA A 100 -7.42 7.13 -12.16
N TYR A 101 -6.48 6.51 -11.43
CA TYR A 101 -6.82 5.66 -10.27
C TYR A 101 -6.52 6.29 -8.93
N GLY A 102 -5.88 7.46 -8.91
CA GLY A 102 -5.59 8.19 -7.69
C GLY A 102 -4.39 7.66 -6.93
N PHE A 103 -4.35 7.97 -5.64
CA PHE A 103 -3.23 7.69 -4.75
C PHE A 103 -3.25 6.26 -4.20
N SER A 104 -2.08 5.64 -4.13
CA SER A 104 -1.89 4.38 -3.41
C SER A 104 -0.44 4.25 -2.95
N TRP A 105 -0.21 3.42 -1.94
CA TRP A 105 1.13 3.02 -1.53
C TRP A 105 1.51 1.74 -2.25
N ILE A 106 2.70 1.73 -2.85
CA ILE A 106 3.21 0.54 -3.54
C ILE A 106 4.09 -0.24 -2.58
N VAL A 107 3.74 -1.50 -2.36
CA VAL A 107 4.45 -2.39 -1.44
C VAL A 107 5.62 -3.03 -2.16
N THR A 108 6.82 -2.87 -1.59
CA THR A 108 8.05 -3.43 -2.13
C THR A 108 8.67 -4.51 -1.24
N ASP A 109 8.27 -4.56 0.02
CA ASP A 109 8.74 -5.59 0.94
C ASP A 109 7.77 -5.75 2.11
N ILE A 110 7.91 -6.84 2.84
CA ILE A 110 7.14 -7.13 4.04
C ILE A 110 8.07 -7.76 5.07
N ASN A 111 7.97 -7.34 6.32
CA ASN A 111 8.78 -7.92 7.38
C ASN A 111 8.08 -9.15 7.96
N PRO A 112 8.58 -10.38 7.71
CA PRO A 112 7.93 -11.59 8.17
C PRO A 112 8.10 -11.85 9.67
N GLU A 113 8.96 -11.10 10.35
CA GLU A 113 9.21 -11.24 11.79
C GLU A 113 8.35 -10.31 12.62
N PHE A 114 7.65 -9.36 11.98
CA PHE A 114 6.71 -8.47 12.65
C PHE A 114 5.36 -9.16 12.76
N THR A 115 4.90 -9.44 13.96
CA THR A 115 3.57 -9.99 14.22
C THR A 115 3.07 -9.54 15.58
#